data_82995d8d112fad5f71927e74706e0526
#
_entry.id   82995d8d112fad5f71927e74706e0526
#
_cell.length_a   1.000
_cell.length_b   1.000
_cell.length_c   1.000
_cell.angle_alpha   90.00
_cell.angle_beta   90.00
_cell.angle_gamma   90.00
#
_symmetry.space_group_name_H-M   'P 1'
#
loop_
_entity.id
_entity.type
_entity.pdbx_description
1 polymer ?
#
loop_
_entity_poly.entity_id
_entity_poly.type
_entity_poly.pdbx_seq_one_letter_code
_entity_poly.pdbx_strand_id
1 'polypeptide(L)'
;MWSEKEKGCMKMKVGFIGLGIMGRPMAKNLLNAGVELLVSDLNKEAVADVVAAGAKEATYAEIGEQCGRIIIMVPSGAISKSILFDEDGVASTIKEGTVVCDMSSVTPVESKECYEGLKDKGVGFVDAPVSGGEPGAVAGTLAIMAGGDQEDFDAMKEYFDIL
;
A
#
# COMPACT_ATOMS: atom_id res chain seq x y z
N MET A 1 30.20 12.99 12.92
CA MET A 1 29.77 14.01 11.94
C MET A 1 29.18 13.27 10.74
N TRP A 2 27.88 13.35 10.56
CA TRP A 2 27.18 12.66 9.49
C TRP A 2 27.43 13.36 8.15
N SER A 3 27.71 12.60 7.09
CA SER A 3 28.00 13.17 5.78
C SER A 3 26.75 13.85 5.17
N GLU A 4 26.97 14.88 4.34
CA GLU A 4 25.87 15.62 3.67
C GLU A 4 25.00 14.74 2.77
N LYS A 5 25.46 13.55 2.39
CA LYS A 5 24.67 12.54 1.67
C LYS A 5 23.52 11.92 2.49
N GLU A 6 23.60 11.97 3.81
CA GLU A 6 22.58 11.43 4.71
C GLU A 6 21.46 12.43 5.05
N LYS A 7 21.65 13.70 4.69
CA LYS A 7 20.66 14.77 4.92
C LYS A 7 19.61 14.92 3.81
N GLY A 8 19.70 14.15 2.73
CA GLY A 8 18.88 14.31 1.53
C GLY A 8 17.92 13.17 1.20
N CYS A 9 17.90 12.08 1.98
CA CYS A 9 16.93 11.03 1.77
C CYS A 9 15.63 11.41 2.45
N MET A 10 14.75 12.13 1.75
CA MET A 10 13.35 12.23 2.18
C MET A 10 12.84 10.79 2.25
N LYS A 11 12.49 10.36 3.47
CA LYS A 11 11.96 9.03 3.73
C LYS A 11 10.76 8.82 2.80
N MET A 12 10.78 7.76 2.00
CA MET A 12 9.70 7.49 1.05
C MET A 12 8.39 7.32 1.82
N LYS A 13 7.36 8.06 1.42
CA LYS A 13 6.03 7.91 1.98
C LYS A 13 5.35 6.70 1.37
N VAL A 14 4.65 5.96 2.20
CA VAL A 14 3.86 4.80 1.81
C VAL A 14 2.38 5.11 2.01
N GLY A 15 1.56 4.87 0.98
CA GLY A 15 0.11 4.90 1.10
C GLY A 15 -0.41 3.55 1.58
N PHE A 16 -1.35 3.55 2.50
CA PHE A 16 -2.03 2.33 2.93
C PHE A 16 -3.54 2.53 2.90
N ILE A 17 -4.21 1.80 2.02
CA ILE A 17 -5.63 1.95 1.75
C ILE A 17 -6.36 0.67 2.16
N GLY A 18 -7.35 0.82 3.03
CA GLY A 18 -8.10 -0.28 3.61
C GLY A 18 -7.62 -0.63 5.02
N LEU A 19 -8.38 -0.21 6.03
CA LEU A 19 -8.07 -0.36 7.44
C LEU A 19 -9.08 -1.25 8.16
N GLY A 20 -9.47 -2.35 7.52
CA GLY A 20 -10.31 -3.38 8.11
C GLY A 20 -9.55 -4.24 9.12
N ILE A 21 -10.08 -5.44 9.41
CA ILE A 21 -9.52 -6.38 10.38
C ILE A 21 -8.05 -6.73 10.06
N MET A 22 -7.72 -6.86 8.78
CA MET A 22 -6.35 -7.15 8.32
C MET A 22 -5.51 -5.88 8.18
N GLY A 23 -6.02 -4.86 7.51
CA GLY A 23 -5.25 -3.67 7.15
C GLY A 23 -4.85 -2.83 8.36
N ARG A 24 -5.68 -2.71 9.37
CA ARG A 24 -5.39 -1.91 10.58
C ARG A 24 -4.15 -2.41 11.33
N PRO A 25 -4.03 -3.69 11.70
CA PRO A 25 -2.81 -4.19 12.34
C PRO A 25 -1.60 -4.14 11.41
N MET A 26 -1.76 -4.40 10.11
CA MET A 26 -0.67 -4.29 9.14
C MET A 26 -0.12 -2.86 9.07
N ALA A 27 -0.98 -1.85 8.97
CA ALA A 27 -0.57 -0.44 9.00
C ALA A 27 0.18 -0.08 10.30
N LYS A 28 -0.29 -0.56 11.44
CA LYS A 28 0.38 -0.34 12.74
C LYS A 28 1.77 -1.00 12.79
N ASN A 29 1.94 -2.18 12.22
CA ASN A 29 3.26 -2.82 12.14
C ASN A 29 4.24 -1.99 11.30
N LEU A 30 3.80 -1.44 10.18
CA LEU A 30 4.63 -0.54 9.36
C LEU A 30 5.01 0.73 10.12
N LEU A 31 4.06 1.36 10.84
CA LEU A 31 4.34 2.52 11.69
C LEU A 31 5.34 2.20 12.80
N ASN A 32 5.21 1.05 13.47
CA ASN A 32 6.13 0.61 14.51
C ASN A 32 7.55 0.36 13.96
N ALA A 33 7.67 -0.02 12.72
CA ALA A 33 8.95 -0.14 12.01
C ALA A 33 9.51 1.20 11.50
N GLY A 34 8.78 2.31 11.74
CA GLY A 34 9.22 3.65 11.40
C GLY A 34 8.91 4.09 9.96
N VAL A 35 7.99 3.40 9.27
CA VAL A 35 7.50 3.80 7.94
C VAL A 35 6.58 5.01 8.08
N GLU A 36 6.75 6.02 7.22
CA GLU A 36 5.84 7.16 7.15
C GLU A 36 4.61 6.79 6.31
N LEU A 37 3.43 6.71 6.95
CA LEU A 37 2.18 6.31 6.29
C LEU A 37 1.22 7.46 6.05
N LEU A 38 0.68 7.51 4.84
CA LEU A 38 -0.60 8.15 4.51
C LEU A 38 -1.68 7.06 4.41
N VAL A 39 -2.78 7.23 5.12
CA VAL A 39 -3.82 6.19 5.21
C VAL A 39 -5.18 6.69 4.75
N SER A 40 -5.97 5.80 4.19
CA SER A 40 -7.35 6.07 3.78
C SER A 40 -8.24 4.86 4.02
N ASP A 41 -9.42 5.12 4.53
CA ASP A 41 -10.53 4.16 4.65
C ASP A 41 -11.86 4.92 4.75
N LEU A 42 -12.94 4.29 4.35
CA LEU A 42 -14.30 4.85 4.52
C LEU A 42 -14.73 4.88 5.99
N ASN A 43 -14.20 3.96 6.81
CA ASN A 43 -14.44 3.90 8.24
C ASN A 43 -13.55 4.90 8.99
N LYS A 44 -14.14 6.02 9.38
CA LYS A 44 -13.43 7.12 10.07
C LYS A 44 -12.89 6.75 11.45
N GLU A 45 -13.51 5.81 12.14
CA GLU A 45 -13.00 5.29 13.42
C GLU A 45 -11.70 4.49 13.20
N ALA A 46 -11.67 3.65 12.15
CA ALA A 46 -10.46 2.93 11.80
C ALA A 46 -9.31 3.86 11.39
N VAL A 47 -9.61 4.92 10.63
CA VAL A 47 -8.64 5.97 10.29
C VAL A 47 -8.11 6.65 11.55
N ALA A 48 -8.99 7.09 12.44
CA ALA A 48 -8.59 7.78 13.67
C ALA A 48 -7.67 6.91 14.56
N ASP A 49 -7.94 5.61 14.65
CA ASP A 49 -7.12 4.66 15.42
C ASP A 49 -5.68 4.55 14.85
N VAL A 50 -5.54 4.49 13.54
CA VAL A 50 -4.22 4.39 12.89
C VAL A 50 -3.51 5.75 12.87
N VAL A 51 -4.23 6.84 12.75
CA VAL A 51 -3.68 8.21 12.90
C VAL A 51 -3.15 8.43 14.31
N ALA A 52 -3.85 7.96 15.33
CA ALA A 52 -3.37 8.00 16.72
C ALA A 52 -2.07 7.20 16.92
N ALA A 53 -1.81 6.20 16.09
CA ALA A 53 -0.57 5.43 16.08
C ALA A 53 0.57 6.10 15.27
N GLY A 54 0.31 7.22 14.57
CA GLY A 54 1.33 8.03 13.91
C GLY A 54 1.16 8.22 12.40
N ALA A 55 0.13 7.66 11.78
CA ALA A 55 -0.18 7.90 10.37
C ALA A 55 -0.82 9.27 10.13
N LYS A 56 -0.92 9.66 8.87
CA LYS A 56 -1.70 10.82 8.42
C LYS A 56 -2.84 10.36 7.53
N GLU A 57 -4.05 10.89 7.75
CA GLU A 57 -5.16 10.69 6.83
C GLU A 57 -4.90 11.44 5.52
N ALA A 58 -5.24 10.80 4.39
CA ALA A 58 -5.12 11.39 3.07
C ALA A 58 -6.22 10.86 2.14
N THR A 59 -6.55 11.63 1.11
CA THR A 59 -7.41 11.18 0.01
C THR A 59 -6.63 10.27 -0.94
N TYR A 60 -7.33 9.54 -1.80
CA TYR A 60 -6.68 8.71 -2.83
C TYR A 60 -5.79 9.53 -3.76
N ALA A 61 -6.24 10.73 -4.16
CA ALA A 61 -5.46 11.63 -4.98
C ALA A 61 -4.17 12.11 -4.29
N GLU A 62 -4.24 12.45 -2.99
CA GLU A 62 -3.06 12.83 -2.20
C GLU A 62 -2.09 11.65 -2.03
N ILE A 63 -2.60 10.43 -1.83
CA ILE A 63 -1.78 9.22 -1.79
C ILE A 63 -1.06 8.99 -3.12
N GLY A 64 -1.79 9.09 -4.24
CA GLY A 64 -1.19 8.97 -5.58
C GLY A 64 -0.10 10.00 -5.85
N GLU A 65 -0.31 11.23 -5.40
CA GLU A 65 0.64 12.33 -5.61
C GLU A 65 1.90 12.22 -4.74
N GLN A 66 1.75 11.76 -3.48
CA GLN A 66 2.81 11.88 -2.46
C GLN A 66 3.56 10.59 -2.16
N CYS A 67 2.98 9.42 -2.48
CA CYS A 67 3.53 8.14 -2.07
C CYS A 67 4.27 7.45 -3.22
N GLY A 68 5.46 6.94 -2.95
CA GLY A 68 6.21 6.12 -3.91
C GLY A 68 5.87 4.64 -3.84
N ARG A 69 5.21 4.19 -2.77
CA ARG A 69 4.68 2.84 -2.58
C ARG A 69 3.26 2.93 -2.05
N ILE A 70 2.36 2.11 -2.57
CA ILE A 70 0.95 2.14 -2.18
C ILE A 70 0.48 0.71 -1.94
N ILE A 71 0.01 0.43 -0.74
CA ILE A 71 -0.54 -0.88 -0.35
C ILE A 71 -2.06 -0.76 -0.27
N ILE A 72 -2.75 -1.72 -0.88
CA ILE A 72 -4.21 -1.84 -0.84
C ILE A 72 -4.56 -3.15 -0.13
N MET A 73 -5.45 -3.08 0.85
CA MET A 73 -5.95 -4.24 1.59
C MET A 73 -7.45 -4.08 1.83
N VAL A 74 -8.25 -4.54 0.87
CA VAL A 74 -9.71 -4.34 0.83
C VAL A 74 -10.44 -5.65 0.53
N PRO A 75 -11.78 -5.71 0.71
CA PRO A 75 -12.54 -6.97 0.61
C PRO A 75 -12.61 -7.60 -0.78
N SER A 76 -12.40 -6.85 -1.87
CA SER A 76 -12.56 -7.40 -3.23
C SER A 76 -11.75 -6.63 -4.28
N GLY A 77 -11.49 -7.29 -5.41
CA GLY A 77 -10.83 -6.69 -6.56
C GLY A 77 -11.64 -5.56 -7.20
N ALA A 78 -12.96 -5.63 -7.15
CA ALA A 78 -13.83 -4.53 -7.63
C ALA A 78 -13.58 -3.24 -6.82
N ILE A 79 -13.41 -3.35 -5.51
CA ILE A 79 -13.07 -2.20 -4.65
C ILE A 79 -11.65 -1.71 -4.95
N SER A 80 -10.67 -2.61 -5.12
CA SER A 80 -9.31 -2.22 -5.53
C SER A 80 -9.31 -1.44 -6.85
N LYS A 81 -10.07 -1.89 -7.84
CA LYS A 81 -10.20 -1.19 -9.13
C LYS A 81 -10.84 0.19 -8.99
N SER A 82 -11.88 0.32 -8.17
CA SER A 82 -12.52 1.61 -7.87
C SER A 82 -11.55 2.57 -7.20
N ILE A 83 -10.81 2.12 -6.19
CA ILE A 83 -9.77 2.92 -5.51
C ILE A 83 -8.73 3.43 -6.51
N LEU A 84 -8.33 2.60 -7.45
CA LEU A 84 -7.29 2.95 -8.42
C LEU A 84 -7.82 3.86 -9.53
N PHE A 85 -8.96 3.53 -10.14
CA PHE A 85 -9.33 4.05 -11.46
C PHE A 85 -10.59 4.91 -11.51
N ASP A 86 -11.34 5.06 -10.41
CA ASP A 86 -12.44 6.03 -10.37
C ASP A 86 -11.92 7.47 -10.54
N GLU A 87 -12.78 8.43 -10.81
CA GLU A 87 -12.43 9.81 -11.17
C GLU A 87 -11.43 10.46 -10.20
N ASP A 88 -11.65 10.26 -8.89
CA ASP A 88 -10.76 10.76 -7.82
C ASP A 88 -9.85 9.65 -7.26
N GLY A 89 -9.65 8.58 -8.01
CA GLY A 89 -8.83 7.45 -7.61
C GLY A 89 -7.33 7.75 -7.61
N VAL A 90 -6.57 6.82 -7.09
CA VAL A 90 -5.11 6.92 -6.99
C VAL A 90 -4.44 7.20 -8.33
N ALA A 91 -4.93 6.56 -9.41
CA ALA A 91 -4.35 6.69 -10.74
C ALA A 91 -4.54 8.09 -11.37
N SER A 92 -5.41 8.94 -10.81
CA SER A 92 -5.60 10.31 -11.29
C SER A 92 -4.37 11.22 -11.06
N THR A 93 -3.55 10.91 -10.06
CA THR A 93 -2.40 11.72 -9.63
C THR A 93 -1.11 10.91 -9.49
N ILE A 94 -1.17 9.59 -9.65
CA ILE A 94 -0.03 8.71 -9.41
C ILE A 94 1.16 9.07 -10.32
N LYS A 95 2.36 9.00 -9.77
CA LYS A 95 3.59 9.35 -10.48
C LYS A 95 4.27 8.12 -11.05
N GLU A 96 4.92 8.30 -12.20
CA GLU A 96 5.82 7.31 -12.77
C GLU A 96 6.86 6.83 -11.74
N GLY A 97 7.15 5.54 -11.73
CA GLY A 97 8.06 4.91 -10.77
C GLY A 97 7.44 4.51 -9.43
N THR A 98 6.16 4.87 -9.19
CA THR A 98 5.42 4.35 -8.05
C THR A 98 5.15 2.86 -8.23
N VAL A 99 5.12 2.10 -7.13
CA VAL A 99 4.68 0.70 -7.12
C VAL A 99 3.44 0.57 -6.27
N VAL A 100 2.38 0.01 -6.85
CA VAL A 100 1.14 -0.37 -6.16
C VAL A 100 1.21 -1.86 -5.82
N CYS A 101 0.92 -2.20 -4.58
CA CYS A 101 0.84 -3.57 -4.08
C CYS A 101 -0.58 -3.84 -3.58
N ASP A 102 -1.31 -4.70 -4.28
CA ASP A 102 -2.64 -5.13 -3.84
C ASP A 102 -2.52 -6.44 -3.04
N MET A 103 -2.73 -6.34 -1.75
CA MET A 103 -2.68 -7.46 -0.81
C MET A 103 -4.08 -8.05 -0.55
N SER A 104 -5.08 -7.58 -1.26
CA SER A 104 -6.45 -8.10 -1.22
C SER A 104 -6.56 -9.46 -1.91
N SER A 105 -7.59 -10.21 -1.57
CA SER A 105 -7.96 -11.42 -2.31
C SER A 105 -8.71 -11.04 -3.57
N VAL A 106 -8.03 -11.08 -4.71
CA VAL A 106 -8.56 -10.70 -6.02
C VAL A 106 -8.46 -11.87 -7.00
N THR A 107 -9.27 -11.84 -8.05
CA THR A 107 -9.15 -12.82 -9.13
C THR A 107 -7.94 -12.50 -10.02
N PRO A 108 -7.36 -13.50 -10.71
CA PRO A 108 -6.27 -13.26 -11.67
C PRO A 108 -6.65 -12.26 -12.78
N VAL A 109 -7.91 -12.22 -13.17
CA VAL A 109 -8.42 -11.26 -14.17
C VAL A 109 -8.36 -9.84 -13.66
N GLU A 110 -8.89 -9.60 -12.44
CA GLU A 110 -8.86 -8.27 -11.81
C GLU A 110 -7.43 -7.79 -11.56
N SER A 111 -6.55 -8.68 -11.09
CA SER A 111 -5.13 -8.38 -10.90
C SER A 111 -4.45 -7.96 -12.20
N LYS A 112 -4.70 -8.70 -13.29
CA LYS A 112 -4.15 -8.37 -14.61
C LYS A 112 -4.68 -7.04 -15.15
N GLU A 113 -5.96 -6.76 -14.98
CA GLU A 113 -6.56 -5.48 -15.38
C GLU A 113 -5.91 -4.30 -14.63
N CYS A 114 -5.66 -4.44 -13.33
CA CYS A 114 -4.94 -3.43 -12.55
C CYS A 114 -3.50 -3.23 -13.04
N TYR A 115 -2.77 -4.32 -13.29
CA TYR A 115 -1.43 -4.28 -13.84
C TYR A 115 -1.38 -3.53 -15.18
N GLU A 116 -2.25 -3.90 -16.12
CA GLU A 116 -2.31 -3.28 -17.44
C GLU A 116 -2.71 -1.79 -17.37
N GLY A 117 -3.68 -1.44 -16.52
CA GLY A 117 -4.12 -0.06 -16.35
C GLY A 117 -3.07 0.88 -15.74
N LEU A 118 -2.17 0.35 -14.93
CA LEU A 118 -1.07 1.11 -14.32
C LEU A 118 0.20 1.14 -15.19
N LYS A 119 0.43 0.12 -15.98
CA LYS A 119 1.63 -0.03 -16.81
C LYS A 119 1.84 1.15 -17.77
N ASP A 120 0.78 1.61 -18.42
CA ASP A 120 0.84 2.74 -19.36
C ASP A 120 1.21 4.07 -18.69
N LYS A 121 1.10 4.13 -17.36
CA LYS A 121 1.51 5.28 -16.54
C LYS A 121 2.94 5.15 -16.00
N GLY A 122 3.66 4.10 -16.36
CA GLY A 122 4.99 3.82 -15.81
C GLY A 122 4.96 3.42 -14.32
N VAL A 123 3.85 2.85 -13.87
CA VAL A 123 3.62 2.44 -12.49
C VAL A 123 3.69 0.93 -12.37
N GLY A 124 4.49 0.42 -11.43
CA GLY A 124 4.60 -0.99 -11.13
C GLY A 124 3.39 -1.52 -10.35
N PHE A 125 3.12 -2.80 -10.49
CA PHE A 125 2.03 -3.48 -9.76
C PHE A 125 2.45 -4.86 -9.27
N VAL A 126 2.20 -5.12 -7.99
CA VAL A 126 2.41 -6.43 -7.36
C VAL A 126 1.07 -6.92 -6.81
N ASP A 127 0.67 -8.10 -7.22
CA ASP A 127 -0.42 -8.86 -6.62
C ASP A 127 0.14 -9.71 -5.48
N ALA A 128 -0.29 -9.46 -4.27
CA ALA A 128 0.33 -10.04 -3.08
C ALA A 128 -0.70 -10.48 -2.01
N PRO A 129 -1.63 -11.40 -2.37
CA PRO A 129 -2.57 -11.92 -1.39
C PRO A 129 -1.85 -12.55 -0.20
N VAL A 130 -2.50 -12.51 0.96
CA VAL A 130 -1.92 -12.93 2.24
C VAL A 130 -2.70 -14.09 2.87
N SER A 131 -2.02 -14.86 3.69
CA SER A 131 -2.59 -15.91 4.52
C SER A 131 -2.03 -15.83 5.95
N GLY A 132 -2.87 -16.04 6.95
CA GLY A 132 -2.50 -16.00 8.36
C GLY A 132 -3.58 -15.38 9.25
N GLY A 133 -4.63 -14.82 8.67
CA GLY A 133 -5.75 -14.21 9.38
C GLY A 133 -5.34 -13.03 10.25
N GLU A 134 -6.26 -12.54 11.07
CA GLU A 134 -6.01 -11.44 11.99
C GLU A 134 -4.81 -11.69 12.94
N PRO A 135 -4.64 -12.90 13.53
CA PRO A 135 -3.47 -13.18 14.37
C PRO A 135 -2.14 -12.99 13.64
N GLY A 136 -2.06 -13.42 12.37
CA GLY A 136 -0.87 -13.22 11.54
C GLY A 136 -0.62 -11.75 11.22
N ALA A 137 -1.69 -11.00 10.92
CA ALA A 137 -1.60 -9.56 10.66
C ALA A 137 -1.12 -8.79 11.88
N VAL A 138 -1.60 -9.12 13.08
CA VAL A 138 -1.16 -8.51 14.35
C VAL A 138 0.29 -8.85 14.66
N ALA A 139 0.68 -10.10 14.46
CA ALA A 139 2.02 -10.59 14.78
C ALA A 139 3.09 -10.20 13.75
N GLY A 140 2.72 -9.72 12.55
CA GLY A 140 3.66 -9.48 11.46
C GLY A 140 4.25 -10.77 10.92
N THR A 141 3.42 -11.80 10.76
CA THR A 141 3.84 -13.15 10.34
C THR A 141 2.98 -13.70 9.21
N LEU A 142 2.40 -12.81 8.41
CA LEU A 142 1.60 -13.23 7.26
C LEU A 142 2.46 -13.96 6.21
N ALA A 143 1.90 -15.02 5.64
CA ALA A 143 2.44 -15.58 4.41
C ALA A 143 1.96 -14.71 3.25
N ILE A 144 2.88 -14.11 2.50
CA ILE A 144 2.62 -13.19 1.41
C ILE A 144 2.98 -13.89 0.10
N MET A 145 1.99 -14.07 -0.80
CA MET A 145 2.16 -14.76 -2.07
C MET A 145 2.23 -13.74 -3.20
N ALA A 146 3.40 -13.15 -3.38
CA ALA A 146 3.60 -12.04 -4.32
C ALA A 146 3.84 -12.52 -5.75
N GLY A 147 3.18 -11.87 -6.70
CA GLY A 147 3.36 -12.02 -8.14
C GLY A 147 3.44 -10.67 -8.83
N GLY A 148 4.33 -10.55 -9.82
CA GLY A 148 4.58 -9.31 -10.55
C GLY A 148 5.98 -9.30 -11.16
N ASP A 149 6.39 -8.14 -11.67
CA ASP A 149 7.75 -7.96 -12.16
C ASP A 149 8.76 -7.97 -11.00
N GLN A 150 9.95 -8.55 -11.23
CA GLN A 150 10.96 -8.71 -10.19
C GLN A 150 11.37 -7.37 -9.56
N GLU A 151 11.50 -6.33 -10.36
CA GLU A 151 11.87 -4.99 -9.89
C GLU A 151 10.82 -4.42 -8.93
N ASP A 152 9.54 -4.61 -9.23
CA ASP A 152 8.43 -4.17 -8.39
C ASP A 152 8.36 -4.97 -7.08
N PHE A 153 8.58 -6.28 -7.16
CA PHE A 153 8.70 -7.14 -5.98
C PHE A 153 9.85 -6.67 -5.06
N ASP A 154 11.02 -6.43 -5.64
CA ASP A 154 12.20 -6.00 -4.89
C ASP A 154 11.96 -4.64 -4.19
N ALA A 155 11.21 -3.76 -4.85
CA ALA A 155 10.81 -2.47 -4.28
C ALA A 155 9.85 -2.58 -3.10
N MET A 156 9.08 -3.68 -3.00
CA MET A 156 8.14 -3.94 -1.91
C MET A 156 8.71 -4.81 -0.80
N LYS A 157 9.86 -5.47 -1.03
CA LYS A 157 10.38 -6.50 -0.14
C LYS A 157 10.59 -6.01 1.30
N GLU A 158 11.10 -4.82 1.50
CA GLU A 158 11.31 -4.28 2.85
C GLU A 158 10.00 -4.18 3.67
N TYR A 159 8.87 -3.92 3.00
CA TYR A 159 7.56 -3.87 3.65
C TYR A 159 7.00 -5.27 3.89
N PHE A 160 7.23 -6.20 2.98
CA PHE A 160 6.84 -7.61 3.17
C PHE A 160 7.55 -8.22 4.39
N ASP A 161 8.80 -7.87 4.62
CA ASP A 161 9.58 -8.37 5.76
C ASP A 161 9.05 -7.85 7.13
N ILE A 162 8.22 -6.81 7.13
CA ILE A 162 7.57 -6.24 8.33
C ILE A 162 6.20 -6.88 8.57
N LEU A 163 5.50 -7.30 7.52
CA LEU A 163 4.12 -7.75 7.55
C LEU A 163 3.98 -9.26 7.70
#